data_9d8d223281e4aa6d87214fdd9c27eb68
#
_entry.id   9d8d223281e4aa6d87214fdd9c27eb68
#
_cell.length_a   1.000
_cell.length_b   1.000
_cell.length_c   1.000
_cell.angle_alpha   90.00
_cell.angle_beta   90.00
_cell.angle_gamma   90.00
#
_symmetry.space_group_name_H-M   'P 1'
#
loop_
_entity.id
_entity.type
_entity.pdbx_description
1 polymer ?
#
loop_
_entity_poly.entity_id
_entity_poly.type
_entity_poly.pdbx_seq_one_letter_code
_entity_poly.pdbx_strand_id
1 'polypeptide(L)'
;MIGGQHHNFFQNLSWHSGWLVWCLMSFPAIFLAKRYPIGREDPKVGLLKHFGLGFAVVLINLLIEFLFYSALSSFSETKMRSPTNFLISLIAYRSHLNLVIYWAIVGATNAYDYYIKFRQSELISTQLEAKLVQSELQSLKMQLHPHFLFNTHHSIIALMLQERNQEAIKMLTQLSDLLRMTLEKKSQQLTSLKEELETLDLYLNIQKVRFEDRLEITKHIDSTLLDSEVPYMILQPIAENALLHGIEHLSENGKLEITAKDENTHLLLTIQDNGPGFDSVQTTHEGNGIGLQTTTTRLQQLYGANHTFLIGPASSGNGTLVTIRIPLQKTGVST
;
A
#
# COMPACT_ATOMS: atom_id res chain seq x y z
N MET A 1 5.25 -79.91 -14.50
CA MET A 1 4.46 -78.64 -14.61
C MET A 1 4.98 -77.46 -13.78
N ILE A 2 6.09 -77.58 -13.07
CA ILE A 2 6.65 -76.48 -12.22
C ILE A 2 7.51 -75.49 -13.02
N GLY A 3 8.12 -75.90 -14.17
CA GLY A 3 9.01 -75.02 -14.93
C GLY A 3 8.33 -73.89 -15.71
N GLY A 4 7.07 -73.98 -16.07
CA GLY A 4 6.34 -72.96 -16.82
C GLY A 4 5.93 -71.74 -16.02
N GLN A 5 5.70 -71.87 -14.72
CA GLN A 5 5.32 -70.76 -13.86
C GLN A 5 6.52 -69.83 -13.50
N HIS A 6 7.72 -70.38 -13.35
CA HIS A 6 8.93 -69.62 -13.08
C HIS A 6 9.34 -68.81 -14.31
N HIS A 7 9.14 -69.30 -15.51
CA HIS A 7 9.45 -68.54 -16.75
C HIS A 7 8.57 -67.30 -16.87
N ASN A 8 7.28 -67.39 -16.56
CA ASN A 8 6.36 -66.22 -16.55
C ASN A 8 6.70 -65.20 -15.49
N PHE A 9 7.14 -65.64 -14.29
CA PHE A 9 7.52 -64.72 -13.23
C PHE A 9 8.70 -63.82 -13.58
N PHE A 10 9.82 -64.35 -14.03
CA PHE A 10 10.99 -63.57 -14.38
C PHE A 10 10.76 -62.70 -15.63
N GLN A 11 9.97 -63.14 -16.59
CA GLN A 11 9.58 -62.30 -17.72
C GLN A 11 8.68 -61.13 -17.30
N ASN A 12 7.71 -61.38 -16.44
CA ASN A 12 6.84 -60.36 -15.90
C ASN A 12 7.63 -59.35 -15.05
N LEU A 13 8.53 -59.84 -14.20
CA LEU A 13 9.40 -58.97 -13.41
C LEU A 13 10.28 -58.04 -14.24
N SER A 14 10.87 -58.57 -15.34
CA SER A 14 11.64 -57.78 -16.28
C SER A 14 10.78 -56.75 -17.03
N TRP A 15 9.52 -57.10 -17.31
CA TRP A 15 8.59 -56.19 -17.98
C TRP A 15 8.18 -55.02 -17.07
N HIS A 16 8.01 -55.27 -15.76
CA HIS A 16 7.63 -54.26 -14.78
C HIS A 16 8.83 -53.47 -14.20
N SER A 17 10.06 -53.91 -14.42
CA SER A 17 11.28 -53.23 -13.90
C SER A 17 11.36 -51.75 -14.31
N GLY A 18 10.90 -51.40 -15.52
CA GLY A 18 10.92 -50.01 -15.99
C GLY A 18 10.12 -49.06 -15.12
N TRP A 19 9.03 -49.51 -14.51
CA TRP A 19 8.24 -48.65 -13.57
C TRP A 19 9.01 -48.41 -12.27
N LEU A 20 9.75 -49.43 -11.77
CA LEU A 20 10.59 -49.28 -10.57
C LEU A 20 11.74 -48.29 -10.83
N VAL A 21 12.37 -48.39 -12.04
CA VAL A 21 13.41 -47.45 -12.43
C VAL A 21 12.86 -46.03 -12.53
N TRP A 22 11.64 -45.84 -13.06
CA TRP A 22 11.00 -44.51 -13.08
C TRP A 22 10.65 -43.97 -11.70
N CYS A 23 10.28 -44.79 -10.73
CA CYS A 23 10.13 -44.35 -9.34
C CYS A 23 11.42 -43.68 -8.82
N LEU A 24 12.59 -44.23 -9.14
CA LEU A 24 13.87 -43.64 -8.76
C LEU A 24 14.27 -42.44 -9.64
N MET A 25 14.05 -42.53 -10.95
CA MET A 25 14.40 -41.47 -11.91
C MET A 25 13.49 -40.25 -11.87
N SER A 26 12.30 -40.36 -11.24
CA SER A 26 11.40 -39.22 -11.05
C SER A 26 12.03 -38.12 -10.18
N PHE A 27 12.81 -38.47 -9.15
CA PHE A 27 13.49 -37.50 -8.30
C PHE A 27 14.48 -36.63 -9.06
N PRO A 28 15.49 -37.17 -9.79
CA PRO A 28 16.37 -36.35 -10.61
C PRO A 28 15.62 -35.60 -11.71
N ALA A 29 14.58 -36.16 -12.32
CA ALA A 29 13.79 -35.47 -13.33
C ALA A 29 13.07 -34.23 -12.76
N ILE A 30 12.44 -34.34 -11.57
CA ILE A 30 11.83 -33.21 -10.85
C ILE A 30 12.88 -32.20 -10.43
N PHE A 31 14.04 -32.66 -9.93
CA PHE A 31 15.14 -31.76 -9.56
C PHE A 31 15.63 -30.95 -10.78
N LEU A 32 15.83 -31.59 -11.94
CA LEU A 32 16.23 -30.91 -13.16
C LEU A 32 15.15 -29.93 -13.66
N ALA A 33 13.86 -30.30 -13.57
CA ALA A 33 12.77 -29.42 -13.93
C ALA A 33 12.73 -28.14 -13.07
N LYS A 34 12.97 -28.27 -11.76
CA LYS A 34 13.04 -27.13 -10.84
C LYS A 34 14.31 -26.29 -10.99
N ARG A 35 15.44 -26.93 -11.33
CA ARG A 35 16.72 -26.23 -11.51
C ARG A 35 16.79 -25.42 -12.80
N TYR A 36 16.09 -25.89 -13.85
CA TYR A 36 16.05 -25.29 -15.19
C TYR A 36 14.61 -25.06 -15.63
N PRO A 37 13.83 -24.19 -14.95
CA PRO A 37 12.42 -24.00 -15.28
C PRO A 37 12.25 -23.41 -16.68
N ILE A 38 11.24 -23.92 -17.41
CA ILE A 38 10.88 -23.41 -18.73
C ILE A 38 10.18 -22.05 -18.54
N GLY A 39 10.73 -20.97 -19.12
CA GLY A 39 10.13 -19.63 -19.08
C GLY A 39 10.73 -18.67 -18.06
N ARG A 40 11.82 -19.02 -17.36
CA ARG A 40 12.50 -18.08 -16.44
C ARG A 40 13.41 -17.08 -17.16
N GLU A 41 13.99 -17.49 -18.28
CA GLU A 41 14.82 -16.64 -19.15
C GLU A 41 14.16 -16.61 -20.55
N ASP A 42 14.77 -17.25 -21.55
CA ASP A 42 14.14 -17.48 -22.83
C ASP A 42 13.49 -18.89 -22.85
N PRO A 43 12.16 -19.02 -23.12
CA PRO A 43 11.51 -20.32 -23.19
C PRO A 43 12.19 -21.31 -24.15
N LYS A 44 12.76 -20.81 -25.25
CA LYS A 44 13.49 -21.63 -26.23
C LYS A 44 14.75 -22.25 -25.65
N VAL A 45 15.50 -21.48 -24.85
CA VAL A 45 16.72 -21.97 -24.19
C VAL A 45 16.36 -23.00 -23.09
N GLY A 46 15.29 -22.78 -22.32
CA GLY A 46 14.77 -23.76 -21.37
C GLY A 46 14.37 -25.08 -22.05
N LEU A 47 13.60 -25.01 -23.12
CA LEU A 47 13.22 -26.18 -23.92
C LEU A 47 14.45 -26.93 -24.44
N LEU A 48 15.41 -26.23 -25.05
CA LEU A 48 16.62 -26.86 -25.61
C LEU A 48 17.43 -27.58 -24.53
N LYS A 49 17.57 -26.97 -23.33
CA LYS A 49 18.22 -27.63 -22.18
C LYS A 49 17.49 -28.92 -21.80
N HIS A 50 16.16 -28.91 -21.75
CA HIS A 50 15.37 -30.10 -21.40
C HIS A 50 15.38 -31.17 -22.50
N PHE A 51 15.56 -30.83 -23.79
CA PHE A 51 15.81 -31.84 -24.84
C PHE A 51 17.10 -32.59 -24.54
N GLY A 52 18.21 -31.91 -24.29
CA GLY A 52 19.48 -32.55 -23.97
C GLY A 52 19.43 -33.36 -22.66
N LEU A 53 18.86 -32.78 -21.59
CA LEU A 53 18.71 -33.44 -20.29
C LEU A 53 17.77 -34.65 -20.37
N GLY A 54 16.64 -34.53 -21.09
CA GLY A 54 15.69 -35.61 -21.30
C GLY A 54 16.31 -36.79 -22.04
N PHE A 55 17.10 -36.50 -23.06
CA PHE A 55 17.85 -37.55 -23.79
C PHE A 55 18.83 -38.26 -22.86
N ALA A 56 19.59 -37.52 -22.00
CA ALA A 56 20.52 -38.11 -21.05
C ALA A 56 19.79 -38.96 -19.99
N VAL A 57 18.66 -38.50 -19.47
CA VAL A 57 17.85 -39.25 -18.49
C VAL A 57 17.31 -40.53 -19.11
N VAL A 58 16.82 -40.47 -20.35
CA VAL A 58 16.34 -41.68 -21.08
C VAL A 58 17.47 -42.67 -21.28
N LEU A 59 18.67 -42.24 -21.70
CA LEU A 59 19.83 -43.13 -21.85
C LEU A 59 20.22 -43.81 -20.52
N ILE A 60 20.26 -43.05 -19.41
CA ILE A 60 20.56 -43.62 -18.10
C ILE A 60 19.48 -44.62 -17.67
N ASN A 61 18.20 -44.30 -17.91
CA ASN A 61 17.08 -45.21 -17.63
C ASN A 61 17.23 -46.53 -18.39
N LEU A 62 17.46 -46.47 -19.72
CA LEU A 62 17.66 -47.65 -20.55
C LEU A 62 18.87 -48.48 -20.10
N LEU A 63 19.95 -47.81 -19.68
CA LEU A 63 21.14 -48.49 -19.18
C LEU A 63 20.83 -49.25 -17.86
N ILE A 64 20.13 -48.63 -16.94
CA ILE A 64 19.75 -49.27 -15.68
C ILE A 64 18.83 -50.46 -15.95
N GLU A 65 17.82 -50.31 -16.80
CA GLU A 65 16.94 -51.42 -17.20
C GLU A 65 17.73 -52.59 -17.87
N PHE A 66 18.68 -52.28 -18.72
CA PHE A 66 19.53 -53.28 -19.37
C PHE A 66 20.43 -54.03 -18.37
N LEU A 67 21.06 -53.30 -17.43
CA LEU A 67 21.89 -53.90 -16.38
C LEU A 67 21.05 -54.78 -15.44
N PHE A 68 19.86 -54.33 -15.07
CA PHE A 68 18.95 -55.11 -14.25
C PHE A 68 18.52 -56.41 -14.95
N TYR A 69 18.16 -56.31 -16.25
CA TYR A 69 17.83 -57.48 -17.05
C TYR A 69 19.03 -58.46 -17.17
N SER A 70 20.22 -57.95 -17.45
CA SER A 70 21.44 -58.74 -17.58
C SER A 70 21.77 -59.47 -16.27
N ALA A 71 21.66 -58.78 -15.11
CA ALA A 71 21.84 -59.41 -13.82
C ALA A 71 20.79 -60.51 -13.55
N LEU A 72 19.53 -60.25 -13.87
CA LEU A 72 18.42 -61.21 -13.66
C LEU A 72 18.59 -62.46 -14.57
N SER A 73 19.08 -62.25 -15.81
CA SER A 73 19.31 -63.36 -16.77
C SER A 73 20.45 -64.26 -16.32
N SER A 74 21.41 -63.78 -15.52
CA SER A 74 22.52 -64.59 -14.99
C SER A 74 22.11 -65.52 -13.85
N PHE A 75 21.00 -65.24 -13.17
CA PHE A 75 20.41 -66.05 -12.10
C PHE A 75 19.31 -66.98 -12.58
N SER A 76 18.87 -66.87 -13.84
CA SER A 76 17.78 -67.68 -14.39
C SER A 76 18.32 -68.92 -15.11
N GLU A 77 17.95 -70.11 -14.66
CA GLU A 77 18.25 -71.37 -15.35
C GLU A 77 17.46 -71.53 -16.69
N THR A 78 16.49 -70.65 -16.93
CA THR A 78 15.65 -70.68 -18.15
C THR A 78 16.27 -69.83 -19.24
N LYS A 79 16.12 -70.30 -20.48
CA LYS A 79 16.67 -69.63 -21.68
C LYS A 79 15.93 -68.30 -21.92
N MET A 80 16.40 -67.20 -21.28
CA MET A 80 15.91 -65.83 -21.52
C MET A 80 16.33 -65.38 -22.93
N ARG A 81 15.72 -64.29 -23.44
CA ARG A 81 16.14 -63.65 -24.70
C ARG A 81 17.62 -63.27 -24.61
N SER A 82 18.34 -63.36 -25.73
CA SER A 82 19.71 -62.88 -25.73
C SER A 82 19.77 -61.42 -25.34
N PRO A 83 20.78 -60.96 -24.56
CA PRO A 83 20.91 -59.57 -24.14
C PRO A 83 20.85 -58.56 -25.29
N THR A 84 21.36 -58.93 -26.47
CA THR A 84 21.32 -58.11 -27.69
C THR A 84 19.90 -57.91 -28.23
N ASN A 85 19.08 -58.97 -28.29
CA ASN A 85 17.68 -58.86 -28.70
C ASN A 85 16.83 -58.10 -27.69
N PHE A 86 17.15 -58.19 -26.40
CA PHE A 86 16.52 -57.42 -25.37
C PHE A 86 16.86 -55.91 -25.54
N LEU A 87 18.14 -55.57 -25.74
CA LEU A 87 18.59 -54.18 -25.96
C LEU A 87 17.88 -53.58 -27.17
N ILE A 88 17.77 -54.26 -28.26
CA ILE A 88 17.07 -53.79 -29.47
C ILE A 88 15.61 -53.52 -29.16
N SER A 89 14.93 -54.43 -28.43
CA SER A 89 13.52 -54.24 -28.06
C SER A 89 13.35 -53.06 -27.06
N LEU A 90 14.29 -52.88 -26.17
CA LEU A 90 14.30 -51.82 -25.20
C LEU A 90 14.42 -50.44 -25.87
N ILE A 91 15.33 -50.30 -26.82
CA ILE A 91 15.49 -49.07 -27.60
C ILE A 91 14.25 -48.82 -28.46
N ALA A 92 13.72 -49.85 -29.15
CA ALA A 92 12.60 -49.69 -30.08
C ALA A 92 11.27 -49.33 -29.39
N TYR A 93 10.98 -49.91 -28.21
CA TYR A 93 9.67 -49.78 -27.55
C TYR A 93 9.68 -48.92 -26.33
N ARG A 94 10.78 -48.72 -25.62
CA ARG A 94 10.85 -47.99 -24.36
C ARG A 94 11.37 -46.57 -24.47
N SER A 95 12.25 -46.27 -25.45
CA SER A 95 12.85 -44.93 -25.55
C SER A 95 11.82 -43.82 -25.70
N HIS A 96 10.83 -44.00 -26.57
CA HIS A 96 9.78 -42.99 -26.77
C HIS A 96 8.87 -42.85 -25.57
N LEU A 97 8.51 -43.95 -24.88
CA LEU A 97 7.69 -43.92 -23.68
C LEU A 97 8.45 -43.20 -22.55
N ASN A 98 9.73 -43.49 -22.33
CA ASN A 98 10.58 -42.85 -21.36
C ASN A 98 10.70 -41.34 -21.61
N LEU A 99 10.78 -40.94 -22.89
CA LEU A 99 10.78 -39.52 -23.26
C LEU A 99 9.46 -38.82 -22.92
N VAL A 100 8.33 -39.48 -23.20
CA VAL A 100 6.99 -38.96 -22.83
C VAL A 100 6.84 -38.80 -21.32
N ILE A 101 7.29 -39.80 -20.54
CA ILE A 101 7.23 -39.72 -19.07
C ILE A 101 8.11 -38.56 -18.55
N TYR A 102 9.33 -38.42 -19.10
CA TYR A 102 10.19 -37.29 -18.72
C TYR A 102 9.52 -35.94 -18.99
N TRP A 103 8.97 -35.74 -20.18
CA TRP A 103 8.28 -34.50 -20.54
C TRP A 103 6.98 -34.27 -19.71
N ALA A 104 6.28 -35.35 -19.38
CA ALA A 104 5.11 -35.26 -18.48
C ALA A 104 5.52 -34.77 -17.08
N ILE A 105 6.64 -35.28 -16.53
CA ILE A 105 7.17 -34.84 -15.23
C ILE A 105 7.61 -33.37 -15.31
N VAL A 106 8.33 -32.98 -16.35
CA VAL A 106 8.77 -31.59 -16.56
C VAL A 106 7.56 -30.66 -16.70
N GLY A 107 6.57 -31.04 -17.51
CA GLY A 107 5.35 -30.27 -17.71
C GLY A 107 4.55 -30.11 -16.43
N ALA A 108 4.32 -31.21 -15.69
CA ALA A 108 3.59 -31.17 -14.43
C ALA A 108 4.31 -30.31 -13.37
N THR A 109 5.64 -30.44 -13.28
CA THR A 109 6.43 -29.64 -12.32
C THR A 109 6.37 -28.15 -12.64
N ASN A 110 6.55 -27.76 -13.90
CA ASN A 110 6.47 -26.36 -14.32
C ASN A 110 5.05 -25.79 -14.17
N ALA A 111 4.01 -26.58 -14.50
CA ALA A 111 2.62 -26.17 -14.33
C ALA A 111 2.28 -25.93 -12.84
N TYR A 112 2.75 -26.83 -11.96
CA TYR A 112 2.58 -26.68 -10.53
C TYR A 112 3.26 -25.43 -9.98
N ASP A 113 4.54 -25.20 -10.36
CA ASP A 113 5.29 -24.02 -9.93
C ASP A 113 4.64 -22.71 -10.45
N TYR A 114 4.13 -22.73 -11.69
CA TYR A 114 3.39 -21.61 -12.26
C TYR A 114 2.09 -21.35 -11.50
N TYR A 115 1.32 -22.39 -11.18
CA TYR A 115 0.09 -22.29 -10.39
C TYR A 115 0.33 -21.69 -9.02
N ILE A 116 1.36 -22.14 -8.30
CA ILE A 116 1.70 -21.60 -6.97
C ILE A 116 2.09 -20.13 -7.05
N LYS A 117 2.92 -19.74 -8.04
CA LYS A 117 3.31 -18.33 -8.24
C LYS A 117 2.11 -17.45 -8.60
N PHE A 118 1.22 -17.94 -9.44
CA PHE A 118 0.00 -17.23 -9.82
C PHE A 118 -0.87 -16.98 -8.58
N ARG A 119 -1.10 -18.00 -7.76
CA ARG A 119 -1.87 -17.88 -6.51
C ARG A 119 -1.23 -16.94 -5.51
N GLN A 120 0.09 -16.97 -5.38
CA GLN A 120 0.81 -16.03 -4.51
C GLN A 120 0.65 -14.58 -5.01
N SER A 121 0.76 -14.35 -6.31
CA SER A 121 0.55 -13.02 -6.91
C SER A 121 -0.87 -12.50 -6.68
N GLU A 122 -1.89 -13.36 -6.84
CA GLU A 122 -3.29 -13.02 -6.57
C GLU A 122 -3.51 -12.62 -5.10
N LEU A 123 -2.95 -13.40 -4.16
CA LEU A 123 -3.03 -13.09 -2.73
C LEU A 123 -2.33 -11.78 -2.38
N ILE A 124 -1.15 -11.50 -2.95
CA ILE A 124 -0.43 -10.24 -2.73
C ILE A 124 -1.23 -9.07 -3.28
N SER A 125 -1.82 -9.19 -4.48
CA SER A 125 -2.68 -8.15 -5.06
C SER A 125 -3.87 -7.82 -4.15
N THR A 126 -4.58 -8.84 -3.69
CA THR A 126 -5.73 -8.66 -2.76
C THR A 126 -5.30 -8.02 -1.43
N GLN A 127 -4.13 -8.39 -0.89
CA GLN A 127 -3.60 -7.78 0.33
C GLN A 127 -3.21 -6.31 0.13
N LEU A 128 -2.65 -5.97 -1.04
CA LEU A 128 -2.29 -4.58 -1.37
C LEU A 128 -3.54 -3.72 -1.53
N GLU A 129 -4.59 -4.22 -2.20
CA GLU A 129 -5.88 -3.54 -2.31
C GLU A 129 -6.51 -3.30 -0.92
N ALA A 130 -6.52 -4.30 -0.06
CA ALA A 130 -7.03 -4.16 1.31
C ALA A 130 -6.24 -3.11 2.12
N LYS A 131 -4.90 -3.10 2.00
CA LYS A 131 -4.05 -2.09 2.65
C LYS A 131 -4.28 -0.69 2.09
N LEU A 132 -4.51 -0.55 0.78
CA LEU A 132 -4.82 0.72 0.15
C LEU A 132 -6.15 1.27 0.69
N VAL A 133 -7.21 0.47 0.71
CA VAL A 133 -8.51 0.86 1.29
C VAL A 133 -8.37 1.21 2.77
N GLN A 134 -7.61 0.43 3.55
CA GLN A 134 -7.36 0.73 4.95
C GLN A 134 -6.61 2.05 5.14
N SER A 135 -5.59 2.34 4.31
CA SER A 135 -4.85 3.59 4.32
C SER A 135 -5.74 4.79 3.94
N GLU A 136 -6.61 4.61 2.95
CA GLU A 136 -7.59 5.65 2.57
C GLU A 136 -8.59 5.92 3.70
N LEU A 137 -9.11 4.87 4.34
CA LEU A 137 -10.00 5.01 5.51
C LEU A 137 -9.29 5.68 6.69
N GLN A 138 -8.03 5.35 6.94
CA GLN A 138 -7.24 5.98 8.00
C GLN A 138 -6.98 7.45 7.68
N SER A 139 -6.63 7.79 6.44
CA SER A 139 -6.50 9.17 5.98
C SER A 139 -7.80 9.95 6.14
N LEU A 140 -8.94 9.33 5.80
CA LEU A 140 -10.26 9.95 6.00
C LEU A 140 -10.58 10.19 7.48
N LYS A 141 -10.28 9.22 8.36
CA LYS A 141 -10.47 9.37 9.81
C LYS A 141 -9.58 10.48 10.41
N MET A 142 -8.35 10.65 9.92
CA MET A 142 -7.44 11.70 10.41
C MET A 142 -7.90 13.10 9.98
N GLN A 143 -8.60 13.24 8.84
CA GLN A 143 -9.14 14.53 8.40
C GLN A 143 -10.33 15.02 9.24
N LEU A 144 -11.01 14.13 9.95
CA LEU A 144 -12.18 14.45 10.79
C LEU A 144 -11.83 14.58 12.25
N HIS A 145 -10.66 15.02 12.64
CA HIS A 145 -10.22 15.23 14.04
C HIS A 145 -11.22 14.69 15.09
N PRO A 146 -11.11 13.41 15.54
CA PRO A 146 -12.14 12.78 16.37
C PRO A 146 -12.45 13.58 17.63
N HIS A 147 -11.42 14.21 18.20
CA HIS A 147 -11.56 15.06 19.40
C HIS A 147 -12.44 16.29 19.14
N PHE A 148 -12.34 16.93 17.98
CA PHE A 148 -13.22 18.03 17.59
C PHE A 148 -14.69 17.54 17.48
N LEU A 149 -14.95 16.41 16.87
CA LEU A 149 -16.31 15.87 16.74
C LEU A 149 -16.91 15.53 18.11
N PHE A 150 -16.15 14.88 18.98
CA PHE A 150 -16.62 14.57 20.35
C PHE A 150 -16.92 15.85 21.15
N ASN A 151 -16.03 16.83 21.11
CA ASN A 151 -16.23 18.08 21.82
C ASN A 151 -17.43 18.88 21.29
N THR A 152 -17.60 18.91 19.96
CA THR A 152 -18.76 19.54 19.31
C THR A 152 -20.06 18.85 19.74
N HIS A 153 -20.07 17.51 19.77
CA HIS A 153 -21.24 16.75 20.21
C HIS A 153 -21.61 17.03 21.67
N HIS A 154 -20.61 17.07 22.58
CA HIS A 154 -20.83 17.43 23.98
C HIS A 154 -21.38 18.85 24.11
N SER A 155 -20.87 19.81 23.35
CA SER A 155 -21.39 21.19 23.35
C SER A 155 -22.83 21.27 22.89
N ILE A 156 -23.21 20.53 21.83
CA ILE A 156 -24.61 20.46 21.35
C ILE A 156 -25.52 19.92 22.47
N ILE A 157 -25.11 18.81 23.13
CA ILE A 157 -25.88 18.24 24.26
C ILE A 157 -26.00 19.23 25.39
N ALA A 158 -24.93 19.95 25.77
CA ALA A 158 -24.95 20.95 26.83
C ALA A 158 -25.92 22.10 26.50
N LEU A 159 -25.93 22.60 25.26
CA LEU A 159 -26.89 23.62 24.79
C LEU A 159 -28.35 23.12 24.89
N MET A 160 -28.60 21.87 24.50
CA MET A 160 -29.95 21.28 24.62
C MET A 160 -30.41 21.15 26.08
N LEU A 161 -29.52 20.75 26.98
CA LEU A 161 -29.81 20.67 28.42
C LEU A 161 -30.06 22.04 29.06
N GLN A 162 -29.48 23.11 28.51
CA GLN A 162 -29.69 24.50 28.88
C GLN A 162 -30.90 25.12 28.21
N GLU A 163 -31.71 24.36 27.47
CA GLU A 163 -32.87 24.84 26.68
C GLU A 163 -32.52 25.85 25.55
N ARG A 164 -31.22 25.98 25.19
CA ARG A 164 -30.69 26.83 24.09
C ARG A 164 -30.83 26.11 22.74
N ASN A 165 -32.02 25.63 22.41
CA ASN A 165 -32.26 24.74 21.25
C ASN A 165 -31.92 25.39 19.93
N GLN A 166 -32.11 26.70 19.76
CA GLN A 166 -31.80 27.42 18.50
C GLN A 166 -30.28 27.41 18.23
N GLU A 167 -29.47 27.55 19.24
CA GLU A 167 -28.01 27.50 19.13
C GLU A 167 -27.51 26.07 18.89
N ALA A 168 -28.13 25.09 19.53
CA ALA A 168 -27.85 23.68 19.25
C ALA A 168 -28.13 23.29 17.81
N ILE A 169 -29.28 23.71 17.25
CA ILE A 169 -29.65 23.49 15.84
C ILE A 169 -28.63 24.17 14.90
N LYS A 170 -28.28 25.44 15.17
CA LYS A 170 -27.30 26.19 14.38
C LYS A 170 -25.95 25.49 14.37
N MET A 171 -25.47 25.05 15.54
CA MET A 171 -24.19 24.32 15.66
C MET A 171 -24.21 22.99 14.91
N LEU A 172 -25.30 22.23 14.98
CA LEU A 172 -25.47 20.97 14.23
C LEU A 172 -25.50 21.20 12.73
N THR A 173 -26.17 22.27 12.26
CA THR A 173 -26.18 22.64 10.84
C THR A 173 -24.77 23.01 10.38
N GLN A 174 -24.05 23.84 11.12
CA GLN A 174 -22.69 24.23 10.78
C GLN A 174 -21.74 23.03 10.75
N LEU A 175 -21.89 22.08 11.70
CA LEU A 175 -21.11 20.83 11.69
C LEU A 175 -21.41 20.01 10.42
N SER A 176 -22.68 19.88 10.05
CA SER A 176 -23.08 19.13 8.86
C SER A 176 -22.52 19.77 7.58
N ASP A 177 -22.54 21.11 7.49
CA ASP A 177 -21.99 21.84 6.35
C ASP A 177 -20.47 21.70 6.26
N LEU A 178 -19.76 21.79 7.38
CA LEU A 178 -18.31 21.58 7.45
C LEU A 178 -17.91 20.18 7.00
N LEU A 179 -18.62 19.14 7.47
CA LEU A 179 -18.38 17.76 7.09
C LEU A 179 -18.63 17.54 5.59
N ARG A 180 -19.73 18.09 5.06
CA ARG A 180 -20.07 18.01 3.64
C ARG A 180 -18.98 18.65 2.78
N MET A 181 -18.57 19.89 3.10
CA MET A 181 -17.53 20.60 2.33
C MET A 181 -16.19 19.86 2.36
N THR A 182 -15.82 19.29 3.52
CA THR A 182 -14.59 18.49 3.66
C THR A 182 -14.61 17.22 2.79
N LEU A 183 -15.77 16.56 2.68
CA LEU A 183 -15.93 15.34 1.87
C LEU A 183 -15.98 15.60 0.36
N GLU A 184 -16.70 16.67 -0.06
CA GLU A 184 -16.89 17.01 -1.47
C GLU A 184 -15.58 17.49 -2.13
N LYS A 185 -14.75 18.24 -1.41
CA LYS A 185 -13.52 18.85 -1.94
C LYS A 185 -12.26 18.00 -1.75
N LYS A 186 -12.38 16.76 -1.31
CA LYS A 186 -11.25 15.87 -1.01
C LYS A 186 -10.24 15.68 -2.16
N SER A 187 -10.69 15.77 -3.41
CA SER A 187 -9.86 15.60 -4.61
C SER A 187 -9.16 16.89 -5.08
N GLN A 188 -9.51 18.05 -4.52
CA GLN A 188 -8.92 19.33 -4.92
C GLN A 188 -7.63 19.60 -4.16
N GLN A 189 -6.56 19.87 -4.90
CA GLN A 189 -5.27 20.26 -4.30
C GLN A 189 -5.24 21.75 -3.94
N LEU A 190 -5.86 22.58 -4.76
CA LEU A 190 -5.93 24.04 -4.62
C LEU A 190 -7.39 24.49 -4.57
N THR A 191 -7.64 25.60 -3.88
CA THR A 191 -8.93 26.28 -3.78
C THR A 191 -8.71 27.79 -3.73
N SER A 192 -9.78 28.61 -3.88
CA SER A 192 -9.64 30.05 -3.67
C SER A 192 -9.48 30.37 -2.17
N LEU A 193 -8.77 31.45 -1.86
CA LEU A 193 -8.65 31.95 -0.47
C LEU A 193 -10.03 32.22 0.13
N LYS A 194 -10.99 32.69 -0.68
CA LYS A 194 -12.38 32.87 -0.26
C LYS A 194 -13.01 31.58 0.25
N GLU A 195 -12.93 30.50 -0.50
CA GLU A 195 -13.51 29.20 -0.11
C GLU A 195 -12.81 28.59 1.08
N GLU A 196 -11.49 28.79 1.21
CA GLU A 196 -10.70 28.37 2.38
C GLU A 196 -11.15 29.10 3.63
N LEU A 197 -11.37 30.43 3.53
CA LEU A 197 -11.89 31.24 4.64
C LEU A 197 -13.34 30.89 4.99
N GLU A 198 -14.20 30.58 4.02
CA GLU A 198 -15.57 30.11 4.28
C GLU A 198 -15.57 28.79 5.04
N THR A 199 -14.72 27.84 4.66
CA THR A 199 -14.54 26.56 5.38
C THR A 199 -14.02 26.79 6.80
N LEU A 200 -13.01 27.66 6.94
CA LEU A 200 -12.45 28.02 8.24
C LEU A 200 -13.49 28.70 9.12
N ASP A 201 -14.36 29.51 8.55
CA ASP A 201 -15.43 30.21 9.29
C ASP A 201 -16.45 29.24 9.90
N LEU A 202 -16.83 28.20 9.17
CA LEU A 202 -17.69 27.15 9.73
C LEU A 202 -17.05 26.51 10.95
N TYR A 203 -15.76 26.15 10.86
CA TYR A 203 -15.00 25.59 11.98
C TYR A 203 -14.92 26.56 13.17
N LEU A 204 -14.52 27.81 12.93
CA LEU A 204 -14.36 28.83 13.95
C LEU A 204 -15.67 29.21 14.63
N ASN A 205 -16.79 29.25 13.91
CA ASN A 205 -18.11 29.51 14.49
C ASN A 205 -18.55 28.39 15.43
N ILE A 206 -18.25 27.12 15.12
CA ILE A 206 -18.48 26.00 16.04
C ILE A 206 -17.63 26.20 17.33
N GLN A 207 -16.35 26.57 17.16
CA GLN A 207 -15.46 26.80 18.30
C GLN A 207 -15.89 28.00 19.15
N LYS A 208 -16.39 29.09 18.55
CA LYS A 208 -16.94 30.25 19.29
C LYS A 208 -18.06 29.84 20.23
N VAL A 209 -18.96 28.96 19.81
CA VAL A 209 -20.02 28.46 20.68
C VAL A 209 -19.44 27.68 21.89
N ARG A 210 -18.38 26.90 21.65
CA ARG A 210 -17.69 26.09 22.68
C ARG A 210 -16.94 26.97 23.71
N PHE A 211 -16.24 27.98 23.18
CA PHE A 211 -15.43 28.89 24.06
C PHE A 211 -16.24 30.04 24.63
N GLU A 212 -17.46 30.26 24.15
CA GLU A 212 -18.34 31.36 24.55
C GLU A 212 -17.62 32.74 24.48
N ASP A 213 -17.73 33.57 25.48
CA ASP A 213 -17.10 34.88 25.50
C ASP A 213 -15.58 34.88 25.71
N ARG A 214 -14.98 33.70 25.87
CA ARG A 214 -13.53 33.53 26.09
C ARG A 214 -12.70 33.59 24.79
N LEU A 215 -13.32 33.65 23.60
CA LEU A 215 -12.61 33.60 22.31
C LEU A 215 -12.99 34.81 21.45
N GLU A 216 -12.02 35.67 21.19
CA GLU A 216 -12.09 36.74 20.22
C GLU A 216 -11.38 36.35 18.96
N ILE A 217 -12.03 36.47 17.79
CA ILE A 217 -11.45 36.16 16.48
C ILE A 217 -11.48 37.42 15.64
N THR A 218 -10.31 37.85 15.16
CA THR A 218 -10.15 39.01 14.30
C THR A 218 -9.56 38.58 12.95
N LYS A 219 -10.08 39.14 11.85
CA LYS A 219 -9.60 38.85 10.49
C LYS A 219 -9.22 40.14 9.77
N HIS A 220 -8.03 40.17 9.22
CA HIS A 220 -7.52 41.26 8.40
C HIS A 220 -7.14 40.70 7.01
N ILE A 221 -8.16 40.64 6.14
CA ILE A 221 -8.02 40.03 4.81
C ILE A 221 -8.18 41.12 3.75
N ASP A 222 -7.16 41.26 2.90
CA ASP A 222 -7.30 42.11 1.71
C ASP A 222 -8.28 41.48 0.73
N SER A 223 -9.35 42.21 0.39
CA SER A 223 -10.40 41.71 -0.50
C SER A 223 -9.91 41.39 -1.92
N THR A 224 -8.78 41.98 -2.35
CA THR A 224 -8.15 41.70 -3.65
C THR A 224 -7.52 40.32 -3.75
N LEU A 225 -7.32 39.67 -2.59
CA LEU A 225 -6.69 38.35 -2.47
C LEU A 225 -7.69 37.20 -2.40
N LEU A 226 -9.00 37.46 -2.34
CA LEU A 226 -10.01 36.43 -2.16
C LEU A 226 -10.02 35.38 -3.30
N ASP A 227 -9.67 35.78 -4.52
CA ASP A 227 -9.58 34.90 -5.68
C ASP A 227 -8.18 34.26 -5.86
N SER A 228 -7.27 34.42 -4.88
CA SER A 228 -5.94 33.79 -4.91
C SER A 228 -6.04 32.30 -4.64
N GLU A 229 -5.26 31.50 -5.36
CA GLU A 229 -5.17 30.05 -5.15
C GLU A 229 -4.35 29.72 -3.91
N VAL A 230 -4.89 28.90 -3.03
CA VAL A 230 -4.25 28.38 -1.83
C VAL A 230 -4.44 26.87 -1.74
N PRO A 231 -3.56 26.13 -1.07
CA PRO A 231 -3.78 24.72 -0.81
C PRO A 231 -5.05 24.52 0.03
N TYR A 232 -5.89 23.59 -0.39
CA TYR A 232 -7.13 23.27 0.33
C TYR A 232 -6.85 22.84 1.78
N MET A 233 -7.60 23.34 2.74
CA MET A 233 -7.41 23.11 4.19
C MET A 233 -6.01 23.46 4.69
N ILE A 234 -5.46 24.61 4.27
CA ILE A 234 -4.14 25.09 4.72
C ILE A 234 -4.26 25.87 6.05
N LEU A 235 -5.34 26.64 6.24
CA LEU A 235 -5.53 27.49 7.41
C LEU A 235 -6.13 26.70 8.58
N GLN A 236 -7.02 25.75 8.34
CA GLN A 236 -7.75 25.04 9.39
C GLN A 236 -6.82 24.30 10.37
N PRO A 237 -5.79 23.49 9.95
CA PRO A 237 -4.91 22.82 10.90
C PRO A 237 -4.12 23.78 11.79
N ILE A 238 -3.82 24.97 11.28
CA ILE A 238 -3.09 26.00 12.02
C ILE A 238 -4.00 26.65 13.05
N ALA A 239 -5.21 27.03 12.66
CA ALA A 239 -6.21 27.59 13.55
C ALA A 239 -6.59 26.58 14.65
N GLU A 240 -6.72 25.30 14.30
CA GLU A 240 -6.95 24.22 15.26
C GLU A 240 -5.83 24.09 16.27
N ASN A 241 -4.57 24.14 15.82
CA ASN A 241 -3.41 24.11 16.70
C ASN A 241 -3.36 25.32 17.65
N ALA A 242 -3.65 26.52 17.13
CA ALA A 242 -3.75 27.74 17.94
C ALA A 242 -4.84 27.65 19.02
N LEU A 243 -6.02 27.09 18.68
CA LEU A 243 -7.10 26.91 19.63
C LEU A 243 -6.79 25.85 20.69
N LEU A 244 -6.29 24.67 20.30
CA LEU A 244 -6.04 23.54 21.21
C LEU A 244 -4.84 23.80 22.14
N HIS A 245 -3.74 24.30 21.58
CA HIS A 245 -2.48 24.44 22.31
C HIS A 245 -2.24 25.88 22.85
N GLY A 246 -2.79 26.87 22.14
CA GLY A 246 -2.68 28.26 22.55
C GLY A 246 -3.80 28.67 23.50
N ILE A 247 -5.04 28.58 23.06
CA ILE A 247 -6.18 29.28 23.71
C ILE A 247 -6.91 28.39 24.71
N GLU A 248 -7.01 27.07 24.52
CA GLU A 248 -7.79 26.18 25.41
C GLU A 248 -7.32 26.23 26.86
N HIS A 249 -6.03 26.50 27.08
CA HIS A 249 -5.43 26.62 28.43
C HIS A 249 -5.60 28.00 29.08
N LEU A 250 -6.12 28.99 28.35
CA LEU A 250 -6.39 30.30 28.90
C LEU A 250 -7.73 30.32 29.62
N SER A 251 -7.78 30.94 30.83
CA SER A 251 -9.01 31.10 31.59
C SER A 251 -9.96 32.12 30.94
N GLU A 252 -9.41 33.16 30.33
CA GLU A 252 -10.14 34.26 29.70
C GLU A 252 -9.32 34.91 28.57
N ASN A 253 -9.99 35.68 27.68
CA ASN A 253 -9.37 36.55 26.67
C ASN A 253 -8.46 35.82 25.64
N GLY A 254 -8.86 34.64 25.19
CA GLY A 254 -8.21 33.99 24.06
C GLY A 254 -8.40 34.80 22.78
N LYS A 255 -7.32 35.14 22.08
CA LYS A 255 -7.36 35.89 20.83
C LYS A 255 -6.73 35.10 19.71
N LEU A 256 -7.45 35.06 18.58
CA LEU A 256 -6.99 34.47 17.34
C LEU A 256 -7.05 35.52 16.23
N GLU A 257 -5.91 35.89 15.68
CA GLU A 257 -5.82 36.87 14.60
C GLU A 257 -5.41 36.15 13.32
N ILE A 258 -6.14 36.39 12.23
CA ILE A 258 -5.90 35.81 10.91
C ILE A 258 -5.65 36.94 9.92
N THR A 259 -4.50 36.91 9.22
CA THR A 259 -4.16 37.99 8.29
C THR A 259 -3.82 37.41 6.92
N ALA A 260 -4.30 38.05 5.85
CA ALA A 260 -3.85 37.80 4.49
C ALA A 260 -3.40 39.11 3.84
N LYS A 261 -2.14 39.18 3.39
CA LYS A 261 -1.53 40.36 2.78
C LYS A 261 -0.85 40.03 1.46
N ASP A 262 -0.86 41.00 0.55
CA ASP A 262 -0.09 40.97 -0.69
C ASP A 262 1.35 41.42 -0.42
N GLU A 263 2.32 40.57 -0.74
CA GLU A 263 3.75 40.89 -0.78
C GLU A 263 4.28 40.89 -2.22
N ASN A 264 3.63 41.63 -3.11
CA ASN A 264 3.95 41.78 -4.52
C ASN A 264 3.81 40.49 -5.36
N THR A 265 4.69 39.54 -5.14
CA THR A 265 4.70 38.23 -5.87
C THR A 265 4.26 37.07 -5.03
N HIS A 266 3.98 37.31 -3.75
CA HIS A 266 3.64 36.26 -2.80
C HIS A 266 2.41 36.65 -1.97
N LEU A 267 1.62 35.66 -1.63
CA LEU A 267 0.55 35.75 -0.64
C LEU A 267 1.16 35.41 0.71
N LEU A 268 1.04 36.36 1.65
CA LEU A 268 1.41 36.17 3.04
C LEU A 268 0.15 35.87 3.86
N LEU A 269 0.08 34.69 4.44
CA LEU A 269 -0.96 34.27 5.39
C LEU A 269 -0.35 34.16 6.78
N THR A 270 -1.00 34.73 7.78
CA THR A 270 -0.56 34.58 9.17
C THR A 270 -1.72 34.21 10.06
N ILE A 271 -1.46 33.34 11.04
CA ILE A 271 -2.37 33.03 12.15
C ILE A 271 -1.59 33.23 13.42
N GLN A 272 -2.10 34.10 14.31
CA GLN A 272 -1.50 34.40 15.59
C GLN A 272 -2.49 34.13 16.71
N ASP A 273 -2.03 33.50 17.80
CA ASP A 273 -2.73 33.37 19.07
C ASP A 273 -2.02 34.18 20.17
N ASN A 274 -2.70 34.35 21.31
CA ASN A 274 -2.14 34.95 22.53
C ASN A 274 -1.95 33.92 23.66
N GLY A 275 -1.75 32.65 23.32
CA GLY A 275 -1.54 31.54 24.24
C GLY A 275 -0.22 31.66 25.03
N PRO A 276 0.19 30.59 25.74
CA PRO A 276 1.42 30.58 26.53
C PRO A 276 2.70 30.71 25.71
N GLY A 277 2.58 30.64 24.38
CA GLY A 277 3.71 30.76 23.46
C GLY A 277 4.34 29.43 23.08
N PHE A 278 5.26 29.52 22.12
CA PHE A 278 5.97 28.38 21.56
C PHE A 278 7.32 28.25 22.27
N ASP A 279 7.51 27.21 23.06
CA ASP A 279 8.81 26.90 23.67
C ASP A 279 9.76 26.37 22.61
N SER A 280 10.82 27.11 22.30
CA SER A 280 11.85 26.76 21.33
C SER A 280 12.56 25.42 21.62
N VAL A 281 12.39 24.87 22.81
CA VAL A 281 12.95 23.57 23.24
C VAL A 281 12.15 22.37 22.72
N GLN A 282 10.89 22.55 22.33
CA GLN A 282 10.04 21.46 21.80
C GLN A 282 10.14 21.25 20.27
N THR A 283 10.96 22.03 19.58
CA THR A 283 11.08 21.93 18.11
C THR A 283 11.85 20.72 17.61
N THR A 284 12.43 19.89 18.45
CA THR A 284 13.33 18.84 17.97
C THR A 284 12.81 17.42 17.99
N HIS A 285 11.77 17.06 18.72
CA HIS A 285 11.22 15.69 18.62
C HIS A 285 9.82 15.61 19.24
N GLU A 286 8.86 15.04 18.50
CA GLU A 286 7.60 14.43 18.95
C GLU A 286 6.37 15.32 19.22
N GLY A 287 6.40 16.65 19.06
CA GLY A 287 5.26 17.53 19.43
C GLY A 287 4.58 18.31 18.29
N ASN A 288 5.11 18.34 17.07
CA ASN A 288 4.39 18.93 15.94
C ASN A 288 3.23 18.02 15.56
N GLY A 289 2.01 18.41 15.96
CA GLY A 289 0.81 17.64 15.67
C GLY A 289 0.77 17.25 14.17
N ILE A 290 0.22 16.09 13.87
CA ILE A 290 0.10 15.50 12.53
C ILE A 290 -0.37 16.54 11.49
N GLY A 291 -1.18 17.52 11.90
CA GLY A 291 -1.69 18.60 11.05
C GLY A 291 -0.62 19.54 10.51
N LEU A 292 0.29 20.05 11.36
CA LEU A 292 1.35 20.97 10.93
C LEU A 292 2.38 20.28 10.03
N GLN A 293 2.73 19.04 10.34
CA GLN A 293 3.64 18.24 9.52
C GLN A 293 3.04 17.95 8.15
N THR A 294 1.75 17.63 8.08
CA THR A 294 1.02 17.44 6.82
C THR A 294 0.99 18.73 6.01
N THR A 295 0.78 19.89 6.66
CA THR A 295 0.80 21.21 6.03
C THR A 295 2.17 21.49 5.40
N THR A 296 3.27 21.28 6.14
CA THR A 296 4.63 21.48 5.64
C THR A 296 4.93 20.58 4.42
N THR A 297 4.58 19.29 4.52
CA THR A 297 4.77 18.34 3.42
C THR A 297 4.00 18.75 2.16
N ARG A 298 2.76 19.19 2.32
CA ARG A 298 1.92 19.66 1.21
C ARG A 298 2.49 20.91 0.55
N LEU A 299 2.94 21.90 1.32
CA LEU A 299 3.59 23.10 0.79
C LEU A 299 4.85 22.75 0.00
N GLN A 300 5.66 21.82 0.51
CA GLN A 300 6.86 21.35 -0.18
C GLN A 300 6.52 20.63 -1.50
N GLN A 301 5.46 19.85 -1.54
CA GLN A 301 5.02 19.16 -2.76
C GLN A 301 4.48 20.10 -3.83
N LEU A 302 3.73 21.16 -3.43
CA LEU A 302 3.08 22.08 -4.36
C LEU A 302 4.04 23.19 -4.86
N TYR A 303 4.89 23.70 -3.98
CA TYR A 303 5.69 24.90 -4.28
C TYR A 303 7.20 24.67 -4.26
N GLY A 304 7.68 23.48 -3.88
CA GLY A 304 9.10 23.16 -3.79
C GLY A 304 9.83 24.13 -2.86
N ALA A 305 10.87 24.80 -3.39
CA ALA A 305 11.64 25.81 -2.64
C ALA A 305 10.97 27.20 -2.60
N ASN A 306 9.86 27.40 -3.35
CA ASN A 306 9.23 28.72 -3.48
C ASN A 306 8.10 28.93 -2.45
N HIS A 307 8.30 28.47 -1.22
CA HIS A 307 7.41 28.74 -0.09
C HIS A 307 8.20 28.95 1.19
N THR A 308 7.54 29.57 2.17
CA THR A 308 8.07 29.68 3.54
C THR A 308 6.98 29.26 4.51
N PHE A 309 7.32 28.44 5.49
CA PHE A 309 6.47 28.04 6.60
C PHE A 309 7.27 28.21 7.88
N LEU A 310 6.87 29.17 8.72
CA LEU A 310 7.57 29.52 9.97
C LEU A 310 6.61 29.47 11.13
N ILE A 311 7.06 28.98 12.26
CA ILE A 311 6.38 29.03 13.53
C ILE A 311 7.32 29.72 14.50
N GLY A 312 6.82 30.74 15.18
CA GLY A 312 7.61 31.54 16.12
C GLY A 312 6.76 32.21 17.19
N PRO A 313 7.40 32.94 18.10
CA PRO A 313 6.68 33.73 19.11
C PRO A 313 5.88 34.86 18.46
N ALA A 314 4.71 35.13 19.02
CA ALA A 314 3.91 36.27 18.59
C ALA A 314 4.63 37.63 18.87
N SER A 315 4.33 38.64 18.07
CA SER A 315 4.95 39.96 18.19
C SER A 315 4.70 40.62 19.52
N SER A 316 3.65 40.22 20.24
CA SER A 316 3.29 40.71 21.60
C SER A 316 4.12 40.06 22.71
N GLY A 317 4.99 39.12 22.42
CA GLY A 317 5.82 38.40 23.39
C GLY A 317 5.16 37.16 23.98
N ASN A 318 3.84 37.09 24.05
CA ASN A 318 3.07 35.90 24.43
C ASN A 318 2.25 35.39 23.24
N GLY A 319 2.23 34.07 23.04
CA GLY A 319 1.49 33.42 21.94
C GLY A 319 2.37 32.91 20.83
N THR A 320 1.73 32.31 19.84
CA THR A 320 2.39 31.73 18.67
C THR A 320 1.95 32.46 17.42
N LEU A 321 2.91 32.72 16.54
CA LEU A 321 2.71 33.24 15.17
C LEU A 321 3.10 32.17 14.17
N VAL A 322 2.16 31.73 13.34
CA VAL A 322 2.43 30.89 12.18
C VAL A 322 2.37 31.77 10.93
N THR A 323 3.41 31.69 10.11
CA THR A 323 3.55 32.46 8.87
C THR A 323 3.68 31.51 7.69
N ILE A 324 2.83 31.67 6.70
CA ILE A 324 2.88 30.98 5.41
C ILE A 324 3.10 32.02 4.33
N ARG A 325 4.11 31.82 3.48
CA ARG A 325 4.37 32.64 2.30
C ARG A 325 4.39 31.73 1.09
N ILE A 326 3.50 31.96 0.14
CA ILE A 326 3.35 31.17 -1.10
C ILE A 326 3.27 32.09 -2.32
N PRO A 327 3.58 31.62 -3.54
CA PRO A 327 3.43 32.41 -4.76
C PRO A 327 1.97 32.89 -4.91
N LEU A 328 1.81 34.19 -5.24
CA LEU A 328 0.50 34.75 -5.51
C LEU A 328 0.03 34.31 -6.90
N GLN A 329 -0.97 33.43 -6.95
CA GLN A 329 -1.62 32.95 -8.18
C GLN A 329 -3.12 33.24 -8.08
N LYS A 330 -3.73 33.74 -9.16
CA LYS A 330 -5.17 33.99 -9.21
C LYS A 330 -5.88 32.86 -9.93
N THR A 331 -7.02 32.43 -9.40
CA THR A 331 -7.87 31.41 -9.99
C THR A 331 -8.30 31.86 -11.41
N GLY A 332 -8.00 31.05 -12.44
CA GLY A 332 -8.47 31.29 -13.81
C GLY A 332 -7.47 31.94 -14.79
N VAL A 333 -6.21 32.17 -14.40
CA VAL A 333 -5.16 32.59 -15.34
C VAL A 333 -4.13 31.45 -15.45
N SER A 334 -4.46 30.42 -16.27
CA SER A 334 -3.46 29.45 -16.71
C SER A 334 -2.56 30.16 -17.75
N THR A 335 -1.30 30.34 -17.41
CA THR A 335 -0.21 30.70 -18.35
C THR A 335 0.20 29.50 -19.17
#